data_bae5a4978e551dc43dbb4067370478a0
#
_entry.id   bae5a4978e551dc43dbb4067370478a0
#
_cell.length_a   1.000
_cell.length_b   1.000
_cell.length_c   1.000
_cell.angle_alpha   90.00
_cell.angle_beta   90.00
_cell.angle_gamma   90.00
#
_symmetry.space_group_name_H-M   'P 1'
#
loop_
_entity.id
_entity.type
_entity.pdbx_description
1 polymer ?
#
loop_
_entity_poly.entity_id
_entity_poly.type
_entity_poly.pdbx_seq_one_letter_code
_entity_poly.pdbx_strand_id
1 'polypeptide(L)'
;MNFTKVLPAFAAAVVLSACAKEAPVMENASTQMAAQTASTITDKTVVYSCNKKTVTAVYQFENQEPVAAMVSLGNKIIAKDFARDKSQNDFTSFISGDYVWNVDSGLTLDKFDSVVPVNLIQKGKTSDLIIIKNCDVNAKATKKANL
;
A
#
# COMPACT_ATOMS: atom_id res chain seq x y z
N MET A 1 -49.21 35.64 -22.67
CA MET A 1 -48.76 36.94 -22.21
C MET A 1 -47.24 36.89 -22.20
N ASN A 2 -46.59 37.21 -23.30
CA ASN A 2 -46.01 38.50 -23.69
C ASN A 2 -45.15 39.10 -22.57
N PHE A 3 -43.85 39.21 -22.77
CA PHE A 3 -43.07 40.35 -23.25
C PHE A 3 -41.59 39.97 -23.16
N THR A 4 -40.90 39.84 -24.26
CA THR A 4 -40.15 40.85 -25.01
C THR A 4 -38.75 41.15 -24.43
N LYS A 5 -37.78 40.70 -25.18
CA LYS A 5 -36.57 41.36 -25.69
C LYS A 5 -35.94 42.47 -24.82
N VAL A 6 -34.62 42.37 -24.65
CA VAL A 6 -33.67 43.36 -25.20
C VAL A 6 -32.22 42.85 -25.04
N LEU A 7 -31.51 42.69 -26.13
CA LEU A 7 -30.06 42.81 -26.23
C LEU A 7 -29.70 44.30 -26.25
N PRO A 8 -28.48 44.69 -25.83
CA PRO A 8 -27.57 45.19 -26.83
C PRO A 8 -26.14 44.63 -26.72
N ALA A 9 -25.61 44.41 -27.88
CA ALA A 9 -24.20 44.27 -28.19
C ALA A 9 -23.46 45.61 -28.00
N PHE A 10 -22.26 45.57 -27.47
CA PHE A 10 -21.26 46.57 -27.73
C PHE A 10 -19.92 45.95 -28.03
N ALA A 11 -19.44 46.38 -29.16
CA ALA A 11 -18.21 45.97 -29.84
C ALA A 11 -16.97 46.67 -29.28
N ALA A 12 -15.86 45.99 -29.47
CA ALA A 12 -14.54 46.49 -29.90
C ALA A 12 -13.79 47.54 -29.06
N ALA A 13 -12.61 47.16 -28.62
CA ALA A 13 -11.38 47.95 -28.89
C ALA A 13 -10.15 47.05 -28.74
N VAL A 14 -9.55 46.77 -29.88
CA VAL A 14 -8.17 46.31 -30.03
C VAL A 14 -7.26 47.50 -29.69
N VAL A 15 -6.34 47.31 -28.78
CA VAL A 15 -5.16 48.12 -28.67
C VAL A 15 -3.91 47.23 -28.68
N LEU A 16 -3.32 47.10 -29.84
CA LEU A 16 -1.94 46.74 -30.02
C LEU A 16 -1.08 47.89 -29.49
N SER A 17 -0.26 47.58 -28.52
CA SER A 17 0.96 48.36 -28.25
C SER A 17 2.10 47.42 -28.12
N ALA A 18 2.85 47.39 -29.20
CA ALA A 18 4.18 46.84 -29.27
C ALA A 18 5.17 47.76 -28.56
N CYS A 19 6.27 47.15 -28.19
CA CYS A 19 7.58 47.73 -27.82
C CYS A 19 7.78 48.09 -26.36
N ALA A 20 8.56 47.26 -25.71
CA ALA A 20 9.87 47.68 -25.22
C ALA A 20 10.65 46.47 -24.72
N LYS A 21 11.76 46.28 -25.35
CA LYS A 21 12.95 45.63 -24.84
C LYS A 21 13.20 46.05 -23.40
N GLU A 22 13.28 45.07 -22.55
CA GLU A 22 14.33 44.98 -21.54
C GLU A 22 14.24 43.62 -20.90
N ALA A 23 15.32 42.88 -20.99
CA ALA A 23 15.53 41.68 -20.25
C ALA A 23 15.86 42.09 -18.81
N PRO A 24 15.15 41.56 -17.83
CA PRO A 24 15.70 41.43 -16.53
C PRO A 24 15.99 39.97 -16.26
N VAL A 25 17.24 39.73 -16.00
CA VAL A 25 17.80 38.95 -14.95
C VAL A 25 17.02 37.67 -14.66
N MET A 26 17.65 36.58 -15.01
CA MET A 26 17.45 35.26 -14.49
C MET A 26 17.27 35.32 -12.97
N GLU A 27 16.08 35.24 -12.52
CA GLU A 27 15.80 34.69 -11.19
C GLU A 27 15.50 33.21 -11.37
N ASN A 28 16.45 32.43 -10.93
CA ASN A 28 16.34 30.98 -10.79
C ASN A 28 15.07 30.65 -9.99
N ALA A 29 13.95 30.51 -10.65
CA ALA A 29 12.94 29.61 -10.19
C ALA A 29 13.49 28.19 -10.41
N SER A 30 14.26 27.72 -9.46
CA SER A 30 14.47 26.30 -9.28
C SER A 30 13.09 25.70 -9.08
N THR A 31 12.46 25.30 -10.17
CA THR A 31 11.45 24.26 -10.15
C THR A 31 12.22 23.03 -9.69
N GLN A 32 12.28 22.83 -8.39
CA GLN A 32 12.50 21.52 -7.83
C GLN A 32 11.34 20.68 -8.35
N MET A 33 11.53 20.06 -9.49
CA MET A 33 10.89 18.80 -9.76
C MET A 33 11.32 17.92 -8.60
N ALA A 34 10.42 17.79 -7.60
CA ALA A 34 10.50 16.70 -6.68
C ALA A 34 10.56 15.45 -7.58
N ALA A 35 11.74 14.85 -7.64
CA ALA A 35 11.90 13.55 -8.22
C ALA A 35 10.92 12.67 -7.41
N GLN A 36 9.79 12.36 -8.00
CA GLN A 36 8.94 11.28 -7.53
C GLN A 36 9.82 10.05 -7.67
N THR A 37 10.45 9.69 -6.58
CA THR A 37 11.13 8.41 -6.46
C THR A 37 10.03 7.39 -6.72
N ALA A 38 10.05 6.77 -7.90
CA ALA A 38 9.11 5.73 -8.23
C ALA A 38 9.27 4.65 -7.16
N SER A 39 8.25 4.46 -6.32
CA SER A 39 8.28 3.44 -5.29
C SER A 39 8.32 2.09 -5.97
N THR A 40 9.31 1.27 -5.59
CA THR A 40 9.45 -0.08 -6.13
C THR A 40 8.59 -1.02 -5.31
N ILE A 41 7.59 -1.62 -5.96
CA ILE A 41 6.77 -2.67 -5.37
C ILE A 41 7.43 -4.01 -5.61
N THR A 42 7.59 -4.80 -4.57
CA THR A 42 8.19 -6.13 -4.60
C THR A 42 7.34 -7.12 -3.81
N ASP A 43 7.01 -8.25 -4.43
CA ASP A 43 6.28 -9.33 -3.77
C ASP A 43 7.25 -10.39 -3.26
N LYS A 44 7.00 -10.90 -2.05
CA LYS A 44 7.73 -12.02 -1.45
C LYS A 44 6.78 -13.02 -0.84
N THR A 45 7.03 -14.28 -1.10
CA THR A 45 6.24 -15.38 -0.57
C THR A 45 6.96 -16.02 0.61
N VAL A 46 6.25 -16.18 1.72
CA VAL A 46 6.75 -16.93 2.88
C VAL A 46 5.82 -18.09 3.16
N VAL A 47 6.39 -19.26 3.36
CA VAL A 47 5.66 -20.45 3.75
C VAL A 47 5.95 -20.74 5.21
N TYR A 48 4.91 -20.87 6.00
CA TYR A 48 4.97 -21.16 7.42
C TYR A 48 4.40 -22.53 7.73
N SER A 49 4.97 -23.17 8.75
CA SER A 49 4.42 -24.38 9.37
C SER A 49 3.81 -24.00 10.73
N CYS A 50 2.49 -24.11 10.84
CA CYS A 50 1.72 -23.68 12.00
C CYS A 50 0.92 -24.86 12.58
N ASN A 51 1.38 -25.50 13.66
CA ASN A 51 0.68 -26.64 14.26
C ASN A 51 0.22 -27.69 13.23
N LYS A 52 1.13 -28.19 12.40
CA LYS A 52 0.85 -29.15 11.29
C LYS A 52 0.01 -28.61 10.13
N LYS A 53 -0.31 -27.33 10.13
CA LYS A 53 -0.96 -26.64 9.01
C LYS A 53 0.07 -25.82 8.25
N THR A 54 -0.07 -25.76 6.94
CA THR A 54 0.75 -24.89 6.10
C THR A 54 0.01 -23.58 5.87
N VAL A 55 0.68 -22.47 6.16
CA VAL A 55 0.21 -21.13 5.84
C VAL A 55 1.16 -20.52 4.83
N THR A 56 0.62 -19.93 3.78
CA THR A 56 1.40 -19.19 2.80
C THR A 56 0.95 -17.74 2.85
N ALA A 57 1.90 -16.84 3.08
CA ALA A 57 1.69 -15.41 3.00
C ALA A 57 2.50 -14.84 1.83
N VAL A 58 1.85 -14.06 0.97
CA VAL A 58 2.52 -13.24 -0.03
C VAL A 58 2.46 -11.81 0.47
N TYR A 59 3.61 -11.26 0.79
CA TYR A 59 3.75 -9.88 1.24
C TYR A 59 4.13 -8.99 0.08
N GLN A 60 3.50 -7.84 0.02
CA GLN A 60 3.85 -6.79 -0.90
C GLN A 60 4.61 -5.70 -0.15
N PHE A 61 5.77 -5.37 -0.64
CA PHE A 61 6.65 -4.34 -0.07
C PHE A 61 6.71 -3.14 -1.00
N GLU A 62 6.59 -1.97 -0.43
CA GLU A 62 6.94 -0.70 -1.07
C GLU A 62 8.31 -0.28 -0.54
N ASN A 63 9.33 -0.40 -1.36
CA ASN A 63 10.74 -0.34 -0.94
C ASN A 63 11.04 -1.42 0.12
N GLN A 64 11.24 -1.04 1.37
CA GLN A 64 11.49 -1.98 2.48
C GLN A 64 10.26 -2.27 3.34
N GLU A 65 9.20 -1.44 3.21
CA GLU A 65 8.03 -1.48 4.10
C GLU A 65 6.95 -2.43 3.58
N PRO A 66 6.42 -3.31 4.41
CA PRO A 66 5.29 -4.14 4.02
C PRO A 66 4.00 -3.31 3.99
N VAL A 67 3.31 -3.31 2.85
CA VAL A 67 2.09 -2.51 2.62
C VAL A 67 0.83 -3.35 2.50
N ALA A 68 0.96 -4.58 2.03
CA ALA A 68 -0.17 -5.50 1.88
C ALA A 68 0.25 -6.96 2.05
N ALA A 69 -0.72 -7.84 2.23
CA ALA A 69 -0.51 -9.27 2.28
C ALA A 69 -1.68 -10.04 1.68
N MET A 70 -1.40 -11.23 1.15
CA MET A 70 -2.38 -12.27 0.86
C MET A 70 -2.04 -13.48 1.73
N VAL A 71 -3.02 -14.02 2.44
CA VAL A 71 -2.81 -15.17 3.34
C VAL A 71 -3.69 -16.33 2.93
N SER A 72 -3.08 -17.51 2.82
CA SER A 72 -3.77 -18.76 2.55
C SER A 72 -3.42 -19.84 3.58
N LEU A 73 -4.40 -20.67 3.89
CA LEU A 73 -4.28 -21.83 4.77
C LEU A 73 -4.41 -23.09 3.92
N GLY A 74 -3.32 -23.80 3.70
CA GLY A 74 -3.25 -24.84 2.69
C GLY A 74 -3.65 -24.30 1.32
N ASN A 75 -4.66 -24.89 0.69
CA ASN A 75 -5.17 -24.45 -0.61
C ASN A 75 -6.29 -23.40 -0.53
N LYS A 76 -6.69 -22.99 0.68
CA LYS A 76 -7.76 -22.01 0.88
C LYS A 76 -7.18 -20.63 1.12
N ILE A 77 -7.50 -19.70 0.24
CA ILE A 77 -7.19 -18.28 0.46
C ILE A 77 -8.14 -17.74 1.53
N ILE A 78 -7.58 -17.16 2.59
CA ILE A 78 -8.34 -16.51 3.66
C ILE A 78 -8.74 -15.11 3.22
N ALA A 79 -7.76 -14.30 2.79
CA ALA A 79 -7.99 -13.01 2.15
C ALA A 79 -6.81 -12.66 1.22
N LYS A 80 -7.14 -11.90 0.17
CA LYS A 80 -6.15 -11.43 -0.84
C LYS A 80 -5.73 -9.99 -0.63
N ASP A 81 -6.45 -9.27 0.20
CA ASP A 81 -6.45 -7.81 0.33
C ASP A 81 -6.19 -7.35 1.77
N PHE A 82 -5.34 -8.07 2.48
CA PHE A 82 -4.86 -7.61 3.76
C PHE A 82 -4.06 -6.32 3.59
N ALA A 83 -4.55 -5.22 4.13
CA ALA A 83 -3.86 -3.94 4.16
C ALA A 83 -3.07 -3.77 5.46
N ARG A 84 -1.91 -3.13 5.38
CA ARG A 84 -1.07 -2.83 6.55
C ARG A 84 -1.82 -1.92 7.53
N ASP A 85 -1.95 -2.37 8.78
CA ASP A 85 -2.45 -1.56 9.89
C ASP A 85 -1.27 -0.93 10.64
N LYS A 86 -1.05 0.37 10.41
CA LYS A 86 0.03 1.13 11.06
C LYS A 86 -0.33 1.66 12.45
N SER A 87 -1.56 1.43 12.92
CA SER A 87 -1.98 1.81 14.28
C SER A 87 -1.42 0.89 15.35
N GLN A 88 -0.97 -0.32 14.96
CA GLN A 88 -0.35 -1.31 15.84
C GLN A 88 1.17 -1.12 15.83
N ASN A 89 1.75 -0.96 17.01
CA ASN A 89 3.20 -0.78 17.17
C ASN A 89 3.92 -2.06 17.64
N ASP A 90 3.19 -2.96 18.29
CA ASP A 90 3.75 -4.19 18.86
C ASP A 90 3.97 -5.28 17.80
N PHE A 91 3.22 -5.20 16.71
CA PHE A 91 3.25 -6.17 15.61
C PHE A 91 3.25 -5.48 14.25
N THR A 92 3.70 -6.21 13.24
CA THR A 92 3.41 -5.89 11.85
C THR A 92 2.04 -6.50 11.52
N SER A 93 0.98 -5.71 11.66
CA SER A 93 -0.41 -6.17 11.52
C SER A 93 -0.99 -5.82 10.15
N PHE A 94 -1.84 -6.72 9.64
CA PHE A 94 -2.58 -6.53 8.40
C PHE A 94 -4.05 -6.89 8.63
N ILE A 95 -4.97 -6.12 8.07
CA ILE A 95 -6.42 -6.26 8.25
C ILE A 95 -7.09 -6.47 6.91
N SER A 96 -8.02 -7.41 6.84
CA SER A 96 -8.95 -7.63 5.75
C SER A 96 -10.32 -8.05 6.31
N GLY A 97 -11.32 -7.15 6.26
CA GLY A 97 -12.62 -7.37 6.87
C GLY A 97 -12.48 -7.72 8.36
N ASP A 98 -13.01 -8.87 8.74
CA ASP A 98 -12.93 -9.36 10.13
C ASP A 98 -11.62 -10.10 10.44
N TYR A 99 -10.72 -10.28 9.46
CA TYR A 99 -9.47 -10.99 9.66
C TYR A 99 -8.33 -10.05 10.01
N VAL A 100 -7.50 -10.47 10.97
CA VAL A 100 -6.25 -9.79 11.35
C VAL A 100 -5.11 -10.80 11.27
N TRP A 101 -4.10 -10.47 10.46
CA TRP A 101 -2.86 -11.21 10.36
C TRP A 101 -1.76 -10.43 11.06
N ASN A 102 -1.28 -10.97 12.18
CA ASN A 102 -0.24 -10.38 12.99
C ASN A 102 1.08 -11.13 12.76
N VAL A 103 2.10 -10.39 12.39
CA VAL A 103 3.46 -10.87 12.24
C VAL A 103 4.33 -10.13 13.25
N ASP A 104 5.38 -10.76 13.73
CA ASP A 104 6.33 -10.13 14.64
C ASP A 104 6.85 -8.81 14.06
N SER A 105 7.23 -7.91 14.94
CA SER A 105 7.79 -6.62 14.53
C SER A 105 9.10 -6.79 13.76
N GLY A 106 9.39 -5.88 12.86
CA GLY A 106 10.62 -5.90 12.06
C GLY A 106 10.52 -6.63 10.73
N LEU A 107 9.30 -6.95 10.26
CA LEU A 107 9.10 -7.44 8.89
C LEU A 107 9.48 -6.35 7.88
N THR A 108 10.52 -6.61 7.12
CA THR A 108 11.02 -5.77 6.02
C THR A 108 11.33 -6.64 4.81
N LEU A 109 11.54 -6.03 3.65
CA LEU A 109 11.93 -6.76 2.44
C LEU A 109 13.19 -7.60 2.64
N ASP A 110 14.17 -7.10 3.40
CA ASP A 110 15.44 -7.82 3.67
C ASP A 110 15.30 -8.95 4.69
N LYS A 111 14.22 -8.94 5.50
CA LYS A 111 13.99 -9.89 6.59
C LYS A 111 12.72 -10.70 6.43
N PHE A 112 12.11 -10.69 5.23
CA PHE A 112 10.80 -11.32 5.00
C PHE A 112 10.76 -12.81 5.36
N ASP A 113 11.86 -13.53 5.21
CA ASP A 113 11.98 -14.97 5.44
C ASP A 113 12.49 -15.36 6.82
N SER A 114 12.68 -14.40 7.71
CA SER A 114 13.17 -14.63 9.08
C SER A 114 12.20 -14.21 10.17
N VAL A 115 11.12 -13.49 9.82
CA VAL A 115 10.11 -13.03 10.77
C VAL A 115 8.94 -13.98 10.79
N VAL A 116 8.49 -14.36 12.01
CA VAL A 116 7.41 -15.33 12.20
C VAL A 116 6.07 -14.64 12.46
N PRO A 117 4.95 -15.24 12.03
CA PRO A 117 3.64 -14.75 12.40
C PRO A 117 3.30 -15.10 13.85
N VAL A 118 2.65 -14.18 14.51
CA VAL A 118 2.13 -14.37 15.87
C VAL A 118 0.82 -15.13 15.82
N ASN A 119 -0.13 -14.66 15.00
CA ASN A 119 -1.43 -15.30 14.84
C ASN A 119 -2.20 -14.78 13.60
N LEU A 120 -3.21 -15.56 13.22
CA LEU A 120 -4.32 -15.14 12.38
C LEU A 120 -5.59 -15.18 13.23
N ILE A 121 -6.24 -14.05 13.35
CA ILE A 121 -7.45 -13.87 14.16
C ILE A 121 -8.62 -13.56 13.22
N GLN A 122 -9.78 -14.12 13.53
CA GLN A 122 -11.06 -13.67 13.01
C GLN A 122 -11.79 -12.92 14.12
N LYS A 123 -12.06 -11.64 13.91
CA LYS A 123 -12.82 -10.79 14.82
C LYS A 123 -14.26 -11.29 14.93
N GLY A 124 -14.75 -11.44 16.15
CA GLY A 124 -16.12 -11.82 16.43
C GLY A 124 -16.90 -10.70 17.11
N LYS A 125 -18.22 -10.83 17.16
CA LYS A 125 -19.09 -9.84 17.85
C LYS A 125 -18.87 -9.81 19.36
N THR A 126 -18.57 -10.94 19.97
CA THR A 126 -18.39 -11.08 21.42
C THR A 126 -16.99 -11.52 21.80
N SER A 127 -16.33 -12.29 20.96
CA SER A 127 -14.95 -12.77 21.17
C SER A 127 -14.27 -13.05 19.85
N ASP A 128 -12.97 -12.90 19.83
CA ASP A 128 -12.13 -13.18 18.68
C ASP A 128 -11.77 -14.66 18.61
N LEU A 129 -11.69 -15.20 17.41
CA LEU A 129 -11.27 -16.58 17.15
C LEU A 129 -9.83 -16.59 16.62
N ILE A 130 -8.94 -17.26 17.33
CA ILE A 130 -7.58 -17.51 16.82
C ILE A 130 -7.63 -18.70 15.87
N ILE A 131 -7.41 -18.47 14.58
CA ILE A 131 -7.43 -19.48 13.52
C ILE A 131 -6.08 -20.19 13.43
N ILE A 132 -4.99 -19.42 13.54
CA ILE A 132 -3.61 -19.86 13.41
C ILE A 132 -2.77 -19.23 14.51
N LYS A 133 -1.85 -20.02 15.05
CA LYS A 133 -0.78 -19.61 15.98
C LYS A 133 0.36 -20.64 15.95
N ASN A 134 1.46 -20.35 16.64
CA ASN A 134 2.63 -21.21 16.77
C ASN A 134 3.19 -21.62 15.40
N CYS A 135 3.67 -20.64 14.69
CA CYS A 135 4.22 -20.80 13.35
C CYS A 135 5.73 -20.67 13.36
N ASP A 136 6.37 -21.45 12.48
CA ASP A 136 7.77 -21.32 12.14
C ASP A 136 7.93 -21.13 10.65
N VAL A 137 8.99 -20.42 10.22
CA VAL A 137 9.29 -20.28 8.80
C VAL A 137 9.76 -21.63 8.23
N ASN A 138 9.09 -22.09 7.19
CA ASN A 138 9.58 -23.22 6.40
C ASN A 138 10.57 -22.70 5.35
N ALA A 139 11.85 -22.60 5.72
CA ALA A 139 12.89 -22.00 4.89
C ALA A 139 13.02 -22.66 3.51
N LYS A 140 12.91 -23.99 3.42
CA LYS A 140 13.00 -24.73 2.15
C LYS A 140 11.84 -24.37 1.21
N ALA A 141 10.62 -24.37 1.72
CA ALA A 141 9.44 -24.04 0.93
C ALA A 141 9.43 -22.55 0.56
N THR A 142 9.81 -21.67 1.47
CA THR A 142 9.94 -20.23 1.23
C THR A 142 10.97 -19.93 0.13
N LYS A 143 12.14 -20.53 0.18
CA LYS A 143 13.15 -20.39 -0.87
C LYS A 143 12.61 -20.84 -2.23
N LYS A 144 11.93 -22.00 -2.29
CA LYS A 144 11.36 -22.52 -3.53
C LYS A 144 10.28 -21.59 -4.11
N ALA A 145 9.51 -20.93 -3.26
CA ALA A 145 8.43 -20.05 -3.68
C ALA A 145 8.92 -18.71 -4.25
N ASN A 146 10.19 -18.35 -4.05
CA ASN A 146 10.81 -17.09 -4.52
C ASN A 146 11.88 -17.30 -5.60
N LEU A 147 11.97 -18.50 -6.19
CA LEU A 147 12.83 -18.80 -7.34
C LEU A 147 12.12 -18.46 -8.64
#